data_0130d087d36052046a5a68e5af590389
#
_entry.id   0130d087d36052046a5a68e5af590389
#
_cell.length_a   1.000
_cell.length_b   1.000
_cell.length_c   1.000
_cell.angle_alpha   90.00
_cell.angle_beta   90.00
_cell.angle_gamma   90.00
#
_symmetry.space_group_name_H-M   'P 1'
#
loop_
_entity.id
_entity.type
_entity.pdbx_description
1 polymer ?
#
loop_
_entity_poly.entity_id
_entity_poly.type
_entity_poly.pdbx_seq_one_letter_code
_entity_poly.pdbx_strand_id
1 'polypeptide(L)'
;MSERELRVSKIKDGTVIDHIRGGYALDVIRILGITGKEKRVMTIAIDVPSKRFGAKDIIKIEGKALSSQEVNRIALVAPHASINIIKNYEVLEKLEVQLPPIIVGIVKCANPCCVSNSDEPIYSKFHVKHEDPLVLKCHYCGVTIEDVLEQLKANVV
;
A
#
# COMPACT_ATOMS: atom_id res chain seq x y z
N MET A 1 33.10 -21.19 1.92
CA MET A 1 31.81 -20.55 1.46
C MET A 1 31.29 -19.70 2.58
N SER A 2 31.19 -18.40 2.34
CA SER A 2 30.51 -17.53 3.30
C SER A 2 29.04 -17.92 3.32
N GLU A 3 28.52 -18.36 4.44
CA GLU A 3 27.09 -18.48 4.65
C GLU A 3 26.49 -17.08 4.46
N ARG A 4 25.67 -16.91 3.43
CA ARG A 4 24.91 -15.68 3.26
C ARG A 4 23.80 -15.69 4.29
N GLU A 5 23.99 -15.01 5.40
CA GLU A 5 22.92 -14.75 6.33
C GLU A 5 21.78 -14.01 5.63
N LEU A 6 20.59 -14.55 5.77
CA LEU A 6 19.39 -13.85 5.30
C LEU A 6 19.13 -12.68 6.24
N ARG A 7 19.18 -11.45 5.73
CA ARG A 7 18.83 -10.25 6.50
C ARG A 7 17.37 -10.26 6.95
N VAL A 8 16.53 -11.01 6.24
CA VAL A 8 15.10 -11.14 6.53
C VAL A 8 14.75 -12.62 6.47
N SER A 9 14.25 -13.18 7.57
CA SER A 9 13.87 -14.58 7.66
C SER A 9 12.64 -14.89 6.80
N LYS A 10 12.54 -16.12 6.33
CA LYS A 10 11.34 -16.61 5.65
C LYS A 10 10.20 -16.79 6.65
N ILE A 11 8.97 -16.51 6.22
CA ILE A 11 7.77 -16.79 6.99
C ILE A 11 7.12 -18.09 6.51
N LYS A 12 6.44 -18.78 7.42
CA LYS A 12 5.75 -20.03 7.10
C LYS A 12 4.47 -19.77 6.29
N ASP A 13 3.57 -18.98 6.84
CA ASP A 13 2.28 -18.64 6.23
C ASP A 13 2.03 -17.15 6.41
N GLY A 14 1.56 -16.50 5.38
CA GLY A 14 1.21 -15.09 5.43
C GLY A 14 1.40 -14.36 4.12
N THR A 15 1.67 -13.07 4.20
CA THR A 15 1.83 -12.19 3.05
C THR A 15 3.16 -11.45 3.12
N VAL A 16 3.86 -11.41 2.00
CA VAL A 16 5.07 -10.59 1.82
C VAL A 16 4.77 -9.50 0.81
N ILE A 17 4.92 -8.25 1.22
CA ILE A 17 4.85 -7.10 0.33
C ILE A 17 6.30 -6.71 0.00
N ASP A 18 6.70 -6.95 -1.22
CA ASP A 18 8.06 -6.71 -1.70
C ASP A 18 8.07 -5.60 -2.75
N HIS A 19 9.25 -5.14 -3.12
CA HIS A 19 9.46 -4.08 -4.12
C HIS A 19 8.74 -2.77 -3.80
N ILE A 20 8.60 -2.47 -2.52
CA ILE A 20 8.18 -1.15 -2.06
C ILE A 20 9.36 -0.20 -2.27
N ARG A 21 9.12 0.95 -2.89
CA ARG A 21 10.17 1.97 -3.04
C ARG A 21 10.74 2.33 -1.67
N GLY A 22 12.06 2.42 -1.56
CA GLY A 22 12.74 2.73 -0.32
C GLY A 22 12.20 3.97 0.39
N GLY A 23 11.89 3.83 1.68
CA GLY A 23 11.30 4.88 2.50
C GLY A 23 9.79 4.86 2.64
N TYR A 24 9.06 3.99 1.93
CA TYR A 24 7.59 3.96 1.93
C TYR A 24 6.97 2.84 2.77
N ALA A 25 7.76 1.96 3.38
CA ALA A 25 7.23 0.84 4.17
C ALA A 25 6.31 1.30 5.31
N LEU A 26 6.69 2.35 6.03
CA LEU A 26 5.90 2.86 7.14
C LEU A 26 4.58 3.50 6.66
N ASP A 27 4.58 4.11 5.49
CA ASP A 27 3.36 4.63 4.88
C ASP A 27 2.41 3.50 4.47
N VAL A 28 2.95 2.40 3.94
CA VAL A 28 2.16 1.19 3.63
C VAL A 28 1.54 0.62 4.90
N ILE A 29 2.28 0.52 5.98
CA ILE A 29 1.76 0.03 7.26
C ILE A 29 0.63 0.93 7.77
N ARG A 30 0.79 2.24 7.69
CA ARG A 30 -0.23 3.20 8.10
C ARG A 30 -1.51 3.05 7.28
N ILE A 31 -1.39 2.95 5.96
CA ILE A 31 -2.56 2.85 5.09
C ILE A 31 -3.31 1.54 5.28
N LEU A 32 -2.63 0.49 5.72
CA LEU A 32 -3.25 -0.78 6.08
C LEU A 32 -3.92 -0.76 7.45
N GLY A 33 -3.76 0.33 8.21
CA GLY A 33 -4.33 0.45 9.53
C GLY A 33 -3.67 -0.44 10.58
N ILE A 34 -2.45 -0.86 10.33
CA ILE A 34 -1.70 -1.74 11.24
C ILE A 34 -1.09 -0.89 12.36
N THR A 35 -1.41 -1.24 13.59
CA THR A 35 -0.99 -0.49 14.78
C THR A 35 0.14 -1.14 15.57
N GLY A 36 0.43 -2.41 15.28
CA GLY A 36 1.37 -3.24 16.05
C GLY A 36 0.73 -3.94 17.25
N LYS A 37 -0.57 -3.76 17.47
CA LYS A 37 -1.31 -4.38 18.59
C LYS A 37 -2.07 -5.65 18.19
N GLU A 38 -1.93 -6.08 16.94
CA GLU A 38 -2.67 -7.21 16.38
C GLU A 38 -2.17 -8.58 16.84
N LYS A 39 -1.13 -8.62 17.66
CA LYS A 39 -0.48 -9.86 18.16
C LYS A 39 -0.05 -10.80 17.03
N ARG A 40 0.48 -10.23 15.95
CA ARG A 40 1.06 -10.95 14.82
C ARG A 40 2.53 -10.67 14.71
N VAL A 41 3.28 -11.65 14.26
CA VAL A 41 4.67 -11.42 13.91
C VAL A 41 4.71 -10.67 12.59
N MET A 42 5.38 -9.54 12.58
CA MET A 42 5.57 -8.71 11.41
C MET A 42 7.04 -8.33 11.31
N THR A 43 7.59 -8.46 10.14
CA THR A 43 8.97 -8.07 9.86
C THR A 43 8.98 -6.96 8.81
N ILE A 44 9.70 -5.89 9.10
CA ILE A 44 9.86 -4.76 8.19
C ILE A 44 11.35 -4.59 7.94
N ALA A 45 11.75 -4.62 6.68
CA ALA A 45 13.09 -4.31 6.26
C ALA A 45 13.05 -3.05 5.40
N ILE A 46 13.81 -2.05 5.78
CA ILE A 46 13.86 -0.76 5.12
C ILE A 46 15.22 -0.60 4.46
N ASP A 47 15.20 -0.04 3.26
CA ASP A 47 16.40 0.31 2.50
C ASP A 47 17.30 -0.90 2.17
N VAL A 48 16.66 -2.00 1.80
CA VAL A 48 17.35 -3.22 1.36
C VAL A 48 17.88 -3.02 -0.06
N PRO A 49 19.12 -3.40 -0.36
CA PRO A 49 19.65 -3.29 -1.73
C PRO A 49 18.78 -4.01 -2.75
N SER A 50 18.45 -3.32 -3.83
CA SER A 50 17.60 -3.83 -4.91
C SER A 50 18.22 -3.51 -6.26
N LYS A 51 18.23 -4.50 -7.16
CA LYS A 51 18.68 -4.29 -8.54
C LYS A 51 17.72 -3.41 -9.34
N ARG A 52 16.43 -3.42 -8.98
CA ARG A 52 15.36 -2.70 -9.71
C ARG A 52 15.26 -1.23 -9.32
N PHE A 53 15.42 -0.91 -8.04
CA PHE A 53 15.19 0.45 -7.50
C PHE A 53 16.41 1.07 -6.81
N GLY A 54 17.54 0.38 -6.78
CA GLY A 54 18.67 0.74 -5.92
C GLY A 54 18.43 0.32 -4.47
N ALA A 55 17.31 0.70 -3.89
CA ALA A 55 16.86 0.28 -2.57
C ALA A 55 15.37 -0.02 -2.58
N LYS A 56 14.96 -0.97 -1.76
CA LYS A 56 13.55 -1.35 -1.61
C LYS A 56 13.23 -1.59 -0.14
N ASP A 57 11.96 -1.51 0.19
CA ASP A 57 11.43 -1.93 1.48
C ASP A 57 10.64 -3.23 1.32
N ILE A 58 10.64 -4.04 2.36
CA ILE A 58 9.92 -5.32 2.41
C ILE A 58 9.12 -5.39 3.69
N ILE A 59 7.87 -5.82 3.61
CA ILE A 59 7.00 -6.06 4.76
C ILE A 59 6.56 -7.52 4.72
N LYS A 60 6.76 -8.24 5.82
CA LYS A 60 6.28 -9.61 5.99
C LYS A 60 5.29 -9.66 7.14
N ILE A 61 4.09 -10.15 6.88
CA ILE A 61 3.00 -10.24 7.86
C ILE A 61 2.60 -11.70 7.98
N GLU A 62 2.86 -12.29 9.12
CA GLU A 62 2.48 -13.69 9.35
C GLU A 62 0.99 -13.83 9.61
N GLY A 63 0.39 -14.85 9.01
CA GLY A 63 -1.00 -15.22 9.25
C GLY A 63 -2.06 -14.24 8.71
N LYS A 64 -1.70 -13.32 7.81
CA LYS A 64 -2.64 -12.35 7.24
C LYS A 64 -2.70 -12.48 5.73
N ALA A 65 -3.92 -12.55 5.20
CA ALA A 65 -4.23 -12.35 3.79
C ALA A 65 -4.72 -10.91 3.57
N LEU A 66 -4.37 -10.31 2.44
CA LEU A 66 -4.80 -8.97 2.07
C LEU A 66 -6.10 -9.02 1.26
N SER A 67 -7.04 -8.15 1.58
CA SER A 67 -8.25 -7.96 0.78
C SER A 67 -7.96 -7.13 -0.48
N SER A 68 -8.88 -7.16 -1.44
CA SER A 68 -8.76 -6.34 -2.66
C SER A 68 -8.66 -4.84 -2.35
N GLN A 69 -9.40 -4.37 -1.35
CA GLN A 69 -9.32 -2.97 -0.92
C GLN A 69 -7.97 -2.62 -0.31
N GLU A 70 -7.40 -3.51 0.49
CA GLU A 70 -6.07 -3.31 1.04
C GLU A 70 -5.00 -3.26 -0.06
N VAL A 71 -5.11 -4.12 -1.06
CA VAL A 71 -4.23 -4.10 -2.23
C VAL A 71 -4.35 -2.78 -2.99
N ASN A 72 -5.56 -2.27 -3.20
CA ASN A 72 -5.78 -0.98 -3.85
C ASN A 72 -5.20 0.18 -3.06
N ARG A 73 -5.26 0.13 -1.73
CA ARG A 73 -4.62 1.12 -0.85
C ARG A 73 -3.10 1.09 -0.99
N ILE A 74 -2.52 -0.09 -1.04
CA ILE A 74 -1.08 -0.26 -1.25
C ILE A 74 -0.66 0.34 -2.60
N ALA A 75 -1.48 0.19 -3.64
CA ALA A 75 -1.19 0.75 -4.95
C ALA A 75 -1.05 2.28 -4.97
N LEU A 76 -1.72 2.97 -4.05
CA LEU A 76 -1.61 4.43 -3.93
C LEU A 76 -0.26 4.88 -3.36
N VAL A 77 0.37 4.03 -2.58
CA VAL A 77 1.65 4.33 -1.92
C VAL A 77 2.81 3.68 -2.66
N ALA A 78 2.62 2.45 -3.10
CA ALA A 78 3.65 1.62 -3.73
C ALA A 78 3.11 0.93 -4.99
N PRO A 79 2.93 1.67 -6.10
CA PRO A 79 2.27 1.16 -7.31
C PRO A 79 3.04 0.05 -8.02
N HIS A 80 4.31 -0.14 -7.68
CA HIS A 80 5.15 -1.19 -8.27
C HIS A 80 5.47 -2.33 -7.31
N ALA A 81 4.80 -2.38 -6.17
CA ALA A 81 4.98 -3.44 -5.20
C ALA A 81 4.47 -4.77 -5.74
N SER A 82 5.04 -5.84 -5.24
CA SER A 82 4.54 -7.20 -5.46
C SER A 82 4.07 -7.79 -4.15
N ILE A 83 2.98 -8.55 -4.22
CA ILE A 83 2.41 -9.24 -3.08
C ILE A 83 2.59 -10.72 -3.31
N ASN A 84 3.31 -11.37 -2.39
CA ASN A 84 3.53 -12.81 -2.41
C ASN A 84 2.72 -13.43 -1.28
N ILE A 85 1.88 -14.38 -1.63
CA ILE A 85 1.15 -15.19 -0.66
C ILE A 85 2.03 -16.40 -0.34
N ILE A 86 2.38 -16.55 0.94
CA ILE A 86 3.29 -17.58 1.41
C ILE A 86 2.49 -18.67 2.14
N LYS A 87 2.79 -19.91 1.80
CA LYS A 87 2.25 -21.08 2.50
C LYS A 87 3.34 -22.16 2.58
N ASN A 88 3.57 -22.69 3.78
CA ASN A 88 4.62 -23.66 4.04
C ASN A 88 6.00 -23.22 3.55
N TYR A 89 6.36 -21.96 3.81
CA TYR A 89 7.63 -21.34 3.40
C TYR A 89 7.82 -21.15 1.90
N GLU A 90 6.80 -21.44 1.09
CA GLU A 90 6.85 -21.33 -0.36
C GLU A 90 5.89 -20.25 -0.86
N VAL A 91 6.25 -19.62 -1.96
CA VAL A 91 5.37 -18.64 -2.63
C VAL A 91 4.27 -19.43 -3.35
N LEU A 92 3.03 -19.32 -2.84
CA LEU A 92 1.86 -19.93 -3.44
C LEU A 92 1.37 -19.13 -4.63
N GLU A 93 1.37 -17.81 -4.50
CA GLU A 93 0.88 -16.89 -5.51
C GLU A 93 1.67 -15.58 -5.44
N LYS A 94 1.96 -15.00 -6.59
CA LYS A 94 2.61 -13.71 -6.71
C LYS A 94 1.70 -12.77 -7.52
N LEU A 95 1.34 -11.64 -6.90
CA LEU A 95 0.52 -10.61 -7.52
C LEU A 95 1.33 -9.32 -7.64
N GLU A 96 1.25 -8.68 -8.79
CA GLU A 96 1.76 -7.32 -8.95
C GLU A 96 0.67 -6.34 -8.60
N VAL A 97 1.00 -5.37 -7.76
CA VAL A 97 0.09 -4.30 -7.40
C VAL A 97 -0.04 -3.35 -8.58
N GLN A 98 -1.25 -3.14 -9.04
CA GLN A 98 -1.55 -2.21 -10.11
C GLN A 98 -2.48 -1.12 -9.60
N LEU A 99 -2.16 0.12 -9.98
CA LEU A 99 -3.00 1.26 -9.67
C LEU A 99 -4.23 1.25 -10.57
N PRO A 100 -5.46 1.10 -10.01
CA PRO A 100 -6.66 1.14 -10.84
C PRO A 100 -6.87 2.56 -11.39
N PRO A 101 -7.50 2.72 -12.57
CA PRO A 101 -7.74 4.04 -13.15
C PRO A 101 -8.73 4.89 -12.36
N ILE A 102 -9.57 4.25 -11.57
CA ILE A 102 -10.59 4.89 -10.73
C ILE A 102 -10.48 4.32 -9.32
N ILE A 103 -10.45 5.20 -8.33
CA ILE A 103 -10.33 4.86 -6.91
C ILE A 103 -11.60 5.27 -6.20
N VAL A 104 -12.27 4.32 -5.55
CA VAL A 104 -13.55 4.52 -4.88
C VAL A 104 -13.43 4.23 -3.38
N GLY A 105 -13.87 5.18 -2.55
CA GLY A 105 -14.04 4.98 -1.12
C GLY A 105 -12.75 4.90 -0.29
N ILE A 106 -11.60 5.25 -0.86
CA ILE A 106 -10.31 5.14 -0.18
C ILE A 106 -9.74 6.51 0.22
N VAL A 107 -9.84 7.49 -0.68
CA VAL A 107 -9.30 8.83 -0.50
C VAL A 107 -10.43 9.79 -0.24
N LYS A 108 -10.29 10.62 0.78
CA LYS A 108 -11.24 11.69 1.08
C LYS A 108 -10.95 12.91 0.21
N CYS A 109 -11.98 13.53 -0.35
CA CYS A 109 -11.81 14.76 -1.13
C CYS A 109 -11.27 15.89 -0.25
N ALA A 110 -10.31 16.62 -0.76
CA ALA A 110 -9.72 17.78 -0.08
C ALA A 110 -10.67 18.97 -0.02
N ASN A 111 -11.67 19.01 -0.89
CA ASN A 111 -12.69 20.06 -0.88
C ASN A 111 -13.77 19.74 0.17
N PRO A 112 -13.87 20.50 1.27
CA PRO A 112 -14.86 20.23 2.30
C PRO A 112 -16.30 20.39 1.82
N CYS A 113 -16.53 21.13 0.74
CA CYS A 113 -17.85 21.34 0.14
C CYS A 113 -18.21 20.29 -0.91
N CYS A 114 -17.35 19.31 -1.17
CA CYS A 114 -17.66 18.25 -2.12
C CYS A 114 -18.81 17.38 -1.61
N VAL A 115 -19.70 16.96 -2.51
CA VAL A 115 -20.83 16.09 -2.18
C VAL A 115 -20.39 14.77 -1.52
N SER A 116 -19.21 14.26 -1.87
CA SER A 116 -18.64 13.06 -1.25
C SER A 116 -18.27 13.24 0.23
N ASN A 117 -18.16 14.49 0.70
CA ASN A 117 -17.93 14.85 2.10
C ASN A 117 -19.21 15.22 2.85
N SER A 118 -20.37 15.15 2.19
CA SER A 118 -21.67 15.42 2.79
C SER A 118 -22.21 14.20 3.52
N ASP A 119 -23.37 14.35 4.18
CA ASP A 119 -24.05 13.24 4.86
C ASP A 119 -24.77 12.29 3.88
N GLU A 120 -24.70 12.57 2.59
CA GLU A 120 -25.26 11.70 1.56
C GLU A 120 -24.46 10.38 1.47
N PRO A 121 -25.11 9.25 1.17
CA PRO A 121 -24.46 7.96 1.06
C PRO A 121 -23.67 7.81 -0.24
N ILE A 122 -22.72 8.70 -0.46
CA ILE A 122 -21.91 8.77 -1.68
C ILE A 122 -20.45 8.46 -1.30
N TYR A 123 -19.90 7.45 -1.93
CA TYR A 123 -18.48 7.14 -1.79
C TYR A 123 -17.63 8.11 -2.60
N SER A 124 -16.49 8.51 -2.05
CA SER A 124 -15.51 9.29 -2.79
C SER A 124 -15.07 8.53 -4.04
N LYS A 125 -14.83 9.26 -5.12
CA LYS A 125 -14.43 8.68 -6.40
C LYS A 125 -13.41 9.60 -7.07
N PHE A 126 -12.26 9.04 -7.38
CA PHE A 126 -11.15 9.77 -7.98
C PHE A 126 -10.69 9.09 -9.26
N HIS A 127 -10.35 9.90 -10.24
CA HIS A 127 -9.68 9.46 -11.45
C HIS A 127 -8.18 9.67 -11.32
N VAL A 128 -7.39 8.67 -11.67
CA VAL A 128 -5.93 8.79 -11.75
C VAL A 128 -5.58 9.57 -13.01
N LYS A 129 -5.00 10.74 -12.82
CA LYS A 129 -4.57 11.61 -13.92
C LYS A 129 -3.10 11.42 -14.27
N HIS A 130 -2.28 11.11 -13.27
CA HIS A 130 -0.86 10.85 -13.42
C HIS A 130 -0.43 9.83 -12.38
N GLU A 131 0.46 8.91 -12.73
CA GLU A 131 0.87 7.83 -11.83
C GLU A 131 2.13 8.14 -11.03
N ASP A 132 3.10 8.83 -11.63
CA ASP A 132 4.36 9.17 -10.97
C ASP A 132 4.85 10.56 -11.41
N PRO A 133 4.70 11.59 -10.58
CA PRO A 133 4.02 11.62 -9.28
C PRO A 133 2.52 11.39 -9.38
N LEU A 134 1.93 10.79 -8.34
CA LEU A 134 0.52 10.46 -8.34
C LEU A 134 -0.35 11.72 -8.23
N VAL A 135 -1.24 11.90 -9.20
CA VAL A 135 -2.22 12.99 -9.23
C VAL A 135 -3.61 12.39 -9.41
N LEU A 136 -4.50 12.72 -8.50
CA LEU A 136 -5.90 12.28 -8.51
C LEU A 136 -6.83 13.46 -8.75
N LYS A 137 -7.91 13.22 -9.49
CA LYS A 137 -8.97 14.21 -9.72
C LYS A 137 -10.30 13.70 -9.20
N CYS A 138 -10.96 14.48 -8.35
CA CYS A 138 -12.28 14.15 -7.83
C CYS A 138 -13.32 14.09 -8.97
N HIS A 139 -14.07 12.98 -8.99
CA HIS A 139 -15.13 12.77 -9.97
C HIS A 139 -16.26 13.82 -9.85
N TYR A 140 -16.57 14.24 -8.63
CA TYR A 140 -17.73 15.11 -8.35
C TYR A 140 -17.41 16.59 -8.48
N CYS A 141 -16.38 17.08 -7.79
CA CYS A 141 -16.08 18.52 -7.75
C CYS A 141 -14.92 18.93 -8.66
N GLY A 142 -14.15 17.97 -9.19
CA GLY A 142 -13.05 18.23 -10.10
C GLY A 142 -11.76 18.72 -9.45
N VAL A 143 -11.69 18.82 -8.12
CA VAL A 143 -10.46 19.20 -7.44
C VAL A 143 -9.37 18.16 -7.69
N THR A 144 -8.14 18.59 -7.86
CA THR A 144 -6.98 17.69 -7.99
C THR A 144 -6.26 17.58 -6.67
N ILE A 145 -5.78 16.37 -6.37
CA ILE A 145 -4.94 16.05 -5.22
C ILE A 145 -3.59 15.61 -5.75
N GLU A 146 -2.54 16.33 -5.38
CA GLU A 146 -1.15 16.01 -5.75
C GLU A 146 -0.42 15.36 -4.59
N ASP A 147 -0.77 15.70 -3.36
CA ASP A 147 -0.21 15.08 -2.17
C ASP A 147 -1.16 14.02 -1.61
N VAL A 148 -1.23 12.90 -2.32
CA VAL A 148 -2.14 11.80 -1.98
C VAL A 148 -1.77 11.17 -0.64
N LEU A 149 -0.48 11.08 -0.34
CA LEU A 149 -0.01 10.50 0.93
C LEU A 149 -0.51 11.29 2.14
N GLU A 150 -0.50 12.61 2.07
CA GLU A 150 -1.02 13.44 3.17
C GLU A 150 -2.53 13.28 3.32
N GLN A 151 -3.27 13.19 2.23
CA GLN A 151 -4.71 12.92 2.28
C GLN A 151 -5.03 11.53 2.84
N LEU A 152 -4.22 10.54 2.51
CA LEU A 152 -4.35 9.19 3.08
C LEU A 152 -4.02 9.17 4.57
N LYS A 153 -2.98 9.83 5.00
CA LYS A 153 -2.59 9.94 6.41
C LYS A 153 -3.67 10.65 7.24
N ALA A 154 -4.29 11.67 6.70
CA ALA A 154 -5.36 12.42 7.37
C ALA A 154 -6.63 11.59 7.55
N ASN A 155 -6.83 10.55 6.77
CA ASN A 155 -8.06 9.75 6.73
C ASN A 155 -7.93 8.37 7.39
N VAL A 156 -6.73 7.96 7.75
CA VAL A 156 -6.48 6.73 8.52
C VAL A 156 -6.54 7.09 10.00
N VAL A 157 -7.72 7.04 10.52
CA VAL A 157 -7.98 7.21 11.96
C VAL A 157 -8.13 5.84 12.61
#